data_1c46438656c8f3de72168b76c0eb865e
#
_entry.id   1c46438656c8f3de72168b76c0eb865e
#
_cell.length_a   1.000
_cell.length_b   1.000
_cell.length_c   1.000
_cell.angle_alpha   90.00
_cell.angle_beta   90.00
_cell.angle_gamma   90.00
#
_symmetry.space_group_name_H-M   'P 1'
#
loop_
_entity.id
_entity.type
_entity.pdbx_description
1 polymer ?
#
loop_
_entity_poly.entity_id
_entity_poly.type
_entity_poly.pdbx_seq_one_letter_code
_entity_poly.pdbx_strand_id
1 'polypeptide(L)'
;MISNRWALSALGVAVGVVGLSPGAAQTLQLERSGNVFHAAVCAHGNPAGTARCFAHVVTDARGNPHNGKLNPAATPSGYGPVQLQSAYNIPTGTGSPTVAIVDAYGYPNAESDLAVYRAQYGLPPCTTANGCLRIVNQTGGSKLPRTDVGWAQEQALDLDMVSAACPTLRVTDC
;
A
#
# COMPACT_ATOMS: atom_id res chain seq x y z
N MET A 1 65.37 0.53 52.67
CA MET A 1 64.33 -0.51 52.43
C MET A 1 63.14 0.22 51.82
N ILE A 2 62.98 0.12 50.49
CA ILE A 2 61.94 0.82 49.75
C ILE A 2 61.06 -0.30 49.17
N SER A 3 59.78 -0.37 49.60
CA SER A 3 58.81 -1.35 49.16
C SER A 3 57.95 -0.68 48.04
N ASN A 4 58.14 -1.12 46.79
CA ASN A 4 57.27 -0.73 45.66
C ASN A 4 56.08 -1.65 45.61
N ARG A 5 54.86 -1.13 45.83
CA ARG A 5 53.60 -1.81 45.56
C ARG A 5 53.09 -1.33 44.20
N TRP A 6 53.08 -2.18 43.22
CA TRP A 6 52.43 -1.94 41.91
C TRP A 6 50.94 -2.22 42.06
N ALA A 7 50.12 -1.20 41.82
CA ALA A 7 48.68 -1.32 41.71
C ALA A 7 48.35 -1.66 40.26
N LEU A 8 47.78 -2.83 40.02
CA LEU A 8 47.20 -3.22 38.74
C LEU A 8 45.81 -2.66 38.62
N SER A 9 45.64 -1.65 37.73
CA SER A 9 44.35 -1.11 37.36
C SER A 9 43.72 -2.07 36.31
N ALA A 10 42.68 -2.77 36.69
CA ALA A 10 41.86 -3.55 35.74
C ALA A 10 40.94 -2.58 34.97
N LEU A 11 41.18 -2.40 33.67
CA LEU A 11 40.24 -1.74 32.76
C LEU A 11 39.08 -2.71 32.50
N GLY A 12 37.93 -2.42 33.08
CA GLY A 12 36.67 -3.09 32.76
C GLY A 12 36.16 -2.59 31.43
N VAL A 13 36.16 -3.46 30.40
CA VAL A 13 35.46 -3.20 29.14
C VAL A 13 33.98 -3.46 29.36
N ALA A 14 33.17 -2.39 29.43
CA ALA A 14 31.73 -2.54 29.44
C ALA A 14 31.27 -2.85 28.01
N VAL A 15 30.91 -4.10 27.76
CA VAL A 15 30.21 -4.49 26.53
C VAL A 15 28.78 -3.99 26.64
N GLY A 16 28.50 -2.87 25.95
CA GLY A 16 27.15 -2.37 25.80
C GLY A 16 26.33 -3.34 24.94
N VAL A 17 25.42 -4.06 25.56
CA VAL A 17 24.39 -4.82 24.83
C VAL A 17 23.45 -3.78 24.20
N VAL A 18 23.62 -3.55 22.89
CA VAL A 18 22.65 -2.79 22.12
C VAL A 18 21.38 -3.67 22.06
N GLY A 19 20.43 -3.37 22.92
CA GLY A 19 19.10 -3.97 22.86
C GLY A 19 18.46 -3.61 21.53
N LEU A 20 18.32 -4.60 20.65
CA LEU A 20 17.41 -4.51 19.52
C LEU A 20 16.01 -4.34 20.11
N SER A 21 15.47 -3.12 20.07
CA SER A 21 14.06 -2.87 20.35
C SER A 21 13.26 -3.73 19.37
N PRO A 22 12.39 -4.65 19.83
CA PRO A 22 11.47 -5.32 18.93
C PRO A 22 10.65 -4.23 18.26
N GLY A 23 10.67 -4.18 16.93
CA GLY A 23 9.84 -3.26 16.17
C GLY A 23 8.43 -3.38 16.71
N ALA A 24 7.86 -2.27 17.16
CA ALA A 24 6.51 -2.24 17.69
C ALA A 24 5.59 -2.81 16.60
N ALA A 25 5.00 -3.97 16.86
CA ALA A 25 3.94 -4.50 16.02
C ALA A 25 2.85 -3.43 15.99
N GLN A 26 2.61 -2.87 14.82
CA GLN A 26 1.56 -1.88 14.63
C GLN A 26 0.23 -2.59 14.90
N THR A 27 -0.38 -2.31 16.03
CA THR A 27 -1.74 -2.77 16.32
C THR A 27 -2.65 -2.02 15.36
N LEU A 28 -3.22 -2.74 14.39
CA LEU A 28 -4.26 -2.21 13.53
C LEU A 28 -5.40 -1.71 14.43
N GLN A 29 -5.75 -0.43 14.31
CA GLN A 29 -6.92 0.09 15.00
C GLN A 29 -8.18 -0.46 14.33
N LEU A 30 -8.88 -1.32 15.06
CA LEU A 30 -10.12 -1.92 14.59
C LEU A 30 -11.26 -0.90 14.70
N GLU A 31 -11.92 -0.65 13.59
CA GLU A 31 -13.07 0.22 13.47
C GLU A 31 -14.30 -0.59 13.05
N ARG A 32 -15.49 0.00 13.20
CA ARG A 32 -16.74 -0.63 12.80
C ARG A 32 -17.66 0.36 12.10
N SER A 33 -18.11 -0.01 10.91
CA SER A 33 -19.15 0.70 10.16
C SER A 33 -20.34 -0.22 9.95
N GLY A 34 -21.43 0.03 10.65
CA GLY A 34 -22.58 -0.89 10.66
C GLY A 34 -22.19 -2.30 11.17
N ASN A 35 -22.31 -3.30 10.32
CA ASN A 35 -21.94 -4.69 10.64
C ASN A 35 -20.56 -5.10 10.08
N VAL A 36 -19.82 -4.16 9.49
CA VAL A 36 -18.49 -4.42 8.90
C VAL A 36 -17.40 -3.93 9.85
N PHE A 37 -16.48 -4.82 10.18
CA PHE A 37 -15.23 -4.46 10.85
C PHE A 37 -14.18 -4.14 9.80
N HIS A 38 -13.38 -3.11 10.05
CA HIS A 38 -12.29 -2.71 9.17
C HIS A 38 -11.15 -2.09 9.96
N ALA A 39 -9.97 -2.04 9.36
CA ALA A 39 -8.81 -1.40 9.95
C ALA A 39 -8.04 -0.60 8.90
N ALA A 40 -7.49 0.54 9.28
CA ALA A 40 -6.61 1.30 8.42
C ALA A 40 -5.35 0.50 8.09
N VAL A 41 -4.93 0.51 6.82
CA VAL A 41 -3.74 -0.24 6.37
C VAL A 41 -2.42 0.49 6.65
N CYS A 42 -2.48 1.81 6.84
CA CYS A 42 -1.33 2.64 7.21
C CYS A 42 -1.38 3.06 8.68
N ALA A 43 -0.21 3.23 9.28
CA ALA A 43 -0.10 3.71 10.65
C ALA A 43 -0.74 5.09 10.83
N HIS A 44 -1.44 5.28 11.96
CA HIS A 44 -1.94 6.59 12.36
C HIS A 44 -0.80 7.48 12.88
N GLY A 45 -0.96 8.79 12.73
CA GLY A 45 -0.05 9.76 13.36
C GLY A 45 1.07 10.28 12.47
N ASN A 46 0.84 10.38 11.17
CA ASN A 46 1.79 11.04 10.27
C ASN A 46 2.06 12.50 10.73
N PRO A 47 3.31 12.95 10.69
CA PRO A 47 3.65 14.33 10.98
C PRO A 47 2.85 15.32 10.11
N ALA A 48 2.58 16.50 10.62
CA ALA A 48 1.93 17.55 9.84
C ALA A 48 2.73 17.85 8.56
N GLY A 49 2.03 17.97 7.43
CA GLY A 49 2.64 18.25 6.12
C GLY A 49 3.16 17.00 5.38
N THR A 50 2.87 15.80 5.89
CA THR A 50 3.15 14.54 5.17
C THR A 50 1.90 13.96 4.53
N ALA A 51 2.09 13.15 3.47
CA ALA A 51 1.00 12.42 2.83
C ALA A 51 0.36 11.41 3.81
N ARG A 52 -0.93 11.19 3.66
CA ARG A 52 -1.71 10.22 4.44
C ARG A 52 -2.29 9.17 3.52
N CYS A 53 -2.24 7.93 3.96
CA CYS A 53 -2.93 6.81 3.37
C CYS A 53 -4.31 6.67 4.03
N PHE A 54 -5.34 6.42 3.26
CA PHE A 54 -6.72 6.32 3.72
C PHE A 54 -7.35 4.95 3.48
N ALA A 55 -6.64 4.01 2.87
CA ALA A 55 -7.16 2.67 2.63
C ALA A 55 -7.46 1.93 3.94
N HIS A 56 -8.57 1.21 3.93
CA HIS A 56 -8.98 0.29 4.98
C HIS A 56 -9.13 -1.11 4.43
N VAL A 57 -8.72 -2.10 5.20
CA VAL A 57 -8.99 -3.51 4.92
C VAL A 57 -10.18 -3.99 5.74
N VAL A 58 -11.08 -4.74 5.13
CA VAL A 58 -12.17 -5.41 5.84
C VAL A 58 -11.60 -6.54 6.69
N THR A 59 -12.03 -6.62 7.95
CA THR A 59 -11.53 -7.59 8.94
C THR A 59 -12.68 -8.39 9.56
N ASP A 60 -12.33 -9.44 10.27
CA ASP A 60 -13.23 -10.07 11.26
C ASP A 60 -13.29 -9.21 12.54
N ALA A 61 -14.11 -9.62 13.50
CA ALA A 61 -14.24 -8.95 14.80
C ALA A 61 -12.97 -8.99 15.67
N ARG A 62 -11.95 -9.73 15.27
CA ARG A 62 -10.64 -9.83 15.94
C ARG A 62 -9.58 -9.00 15.25
N GLY A 63 -9.94 -8.31 14.17
CA GLY A 63 -9.00 -7.50 13.37
C GLY A 63 -8.17 -8.30 12.37
N ASN A 64 -8.46 -9.59 12.17
CA ASN A 64 -7.79 -10.32 11.10
C ASN A 64 -8.38 -9.90 9.75
N PRO A 65 -7.54 -9.51 8.78
CA PRO A 65 -8.02 -9.23 7.45
C PRO A 65 -8.83 -10.41 6.91
N HIS A 66 -9.90 -10.13 6.22
CA HIS A 66 -10.61 -11.13 5.45
C HIS A 66 -9.68 -11.66 4.35
N ASN A 67 -8.73 -12.50 4.78
CA ASN A 67 -8.00 -13.37 3.88
C ASN A 67 -8.97 -14.46 3.38
N GLY A 68 -10.03 -14.03 2.71
CA GLY A 68 -10.66 -14.96 1.80
C GLY A 68 -9.50 -15.51 1.00
N LYS A 69 -9.19 -16.82 1.12
CA LYS A 69 -8.35 -17.48 0.14
C LYS A 69 -8.86 -16.93 -1.17
N LEU A 70 -8.01 -16.12 -1.84
CA LEU A 70 -8.38 -15.58 -3.13
C LEU A 70 -8.72 -16.79 -3.99
N ASN A 71 -9.99 -17.15 -3.98
CA ASN A 71 -10.51 -18.04 -4.98
C ASN A 71 -10.61 -17.18 -6.23
N PRO A 72 -9.74 -17.35 -7.22
CA PRO A 72 -9.78 -16.53 -8.43
C PRO A 72 -11.15 -16.58 -9.13
N ALA A 73 -11.97 -17.57 -8.78
CA ALA A 73 -13.33 -17.75 -9.27
C ALA A 73 -14.41 -17.12 -8.36
N ALA A 74 -14.06 -16.59 -7.18
CA ALA A 74 -15.02 -15.93 -6.32
C ALA A 74 -15.25 -14.50 -6.81
N THR A 75 -16.50 -14.14 -7.06
CA THR A 75 -16.87 -12.74 -7.31
C THR A 75 -16.54 -11.91 -6.07
N PRO A 76 -15.73 -10.85 -6.18
CA PRO A 76 -15.45 -9.97 -5.05
C PRO A 76 -16.75 -9.39 -4.46
N SER A 77 -16.83 -9.32 -3.15
CA SER A 77 -17.92 -8.60 -2.49
C SER A 77 -17.62 -7.09 -2.53
N GLY A 78 -18.67 -6.29 -2.74
CA GLY A 78 -18.53 -4.83 -2.82
C GLY A 78 -18.88 -4.27 -4.19
N TYR A 79 -18.53 -3.02 -4.39
CA TYR A 79 -18.85 -2.31 -5.64
C TYR A 79 -17.74 -2.53 -6.66
N GLY A 80 -18.13 -3.00 -7.85
CA GLY A 80 -17.25 -3.11 -9.01
C GLY A 80 -17.45 -1.96 -10.01
N PRO A 81 -16.82 -2.04 -11.18
CA PRO A 81 -16.86 -0.97 -12.19
C PRO A 81 -18.27 -0.50 -12.57
N VAL A 82 -19.19 -1.44 -12.78
CA VAL A 82 -20.57 -1.11 -13.19
C VAL A 82 -21.29 -0.27 -12.12
N GLN A 83 -21.16 -0.66 -10.85
CA GLN A 83 -21.81 0.06 -9.75
C GLN A 83 -21.19 1.44 -9.54
N LEU A 84 -19.86 1.54 -9.63
CA LEU A 84 -19.16 2.83 -9.48
C LEU A 84 -19.50 3.79 -10.61
N GLN A 85 -19.45 3.33 -11.84
CA GLN A 85 -19.82 4.15 -13.01
C GLN A 85 -21.27 4.63 -12.93
N SER A 86 -22.19 3.76 -12.48
CA SER A 86 -23.60 4.12 -12.30
C SER A 86 -23.80 5.12 -11.17
N ALA A 87 -23.16 4.87 -10.00
CA ALA A 87 -23.32 5.74 -8.82
C ALA A 87 -22.83 7.17 -9.05
N TYR A 88 -21.75 7.33 -9.81
CA TYR A 88 -21.18 8.64 -10.14
C TYR A 88 -21.67 9.19 -11.49
N ASN A 89 -22.57 8.50 -12.18
CA ASN A 89 -23.04 8.86 -13.52
C ASN A 89 -21.89 9.21 -14.47
N ILE A 90 -20.85 8.34 -14.48
CA ILE A 90 -19.65 8.57 -15.28
C ILE A 90 -20.01 8.42 -16.76
N PRO A 91 -19.80 9.43 -17.59
CA PRO A 91 -20.11 9.31 -19.00
C PRO A 91 -19.19 8.30 -19.68
N THR A 92 -19.76 7.45 -20.54
CA THR A 92 -19.01 6.59 -21.44
C THR A 92 -18.35 7.45 -22.51
N GLY A 93 -17.17 7.98 -22.20
CA GLY A 93 -16.41 8.83 -23.13
C GLY A 93 -15.54 8.03 -24.08
N THR A 94 -15.26 8.61 -25.24
CA THR A 94 -14.35 8.06 -26.24
C THR A 94 -12.91 8.56 -26.10
N GLY A 95 -12.64 9.42 -25.13
CA GLY A 95 -11.30 9.93 -24.85
C GLY A 95 -10.45 8.93 -24.07
N SER A 96 -9.13 9.06 -24.18
CA SER A 96 -8.17 8.32 -23.36
C SER A 96 -7.28 9.33 -22.63
N PRO A 97 -7.84 10.13 -21.69
CA PRO A 97 -7.02 11.03 -20.89
C PRO A 97 -6.05 10.24 -20.02
N THR A 98 -5.01 10.90 -19.55
CA THR A 98 -4.08 10.34 -18.58
C THR A 98 -4.46 10.79 -17.19
N VAL A 99 -4.59 9.85 -16.26
CA VAL A 99 -4.73 10.11 -14.82
C VAL A 99 -3.39 9.83 -14.15
N ALA A 100 -2.90 10.77 -13.37
CA ALA A 100 -1.76 10.58 -12.50
C ALA A 100 -2.25 10.23 -11.09
N ILE A 101 -1.78 9.09 -10.56
CA ILE A 101 -1.92 8.69 -9.18
C ILE A 101 -0.60 9.05 -8.50
N VAL A 102 -0.65 9.77 -7.40
CA VAL A 102 0.53 10.26 -6.70
C VAL A 102 0.51 9.78 -5.26
N ASP A 103 1.31 8.77 -5.00
CA ASP A 103 1.38 8.09 -3.72
C ASP A 103 2.79 8.16 -3.10
N ALA A 104 2.90 7.73 -1.86
CA ALA A 104 4.18 7.60 -1.19
C ALA A 104 4.74 6.19 -1.34
N TYR A 105 6.06 6.06 -1.29
CA TYR A 105 6.80 4.80 -1.41
C TYR A 105 6.72 4.16 -2.80
N GLY A 106 7.22 2.93 -2.92
CA GLY A 106 7.23 2.17 -4.16
C GLY A 106 6.33 0.95 -4.09
N TYR A 107 5.71 0.62 -5.21
CA TYR A 107 4.85 -0.54 -5.35
C TYR A 107 5.29 -1.41 -6.56
N PRO A 108 6.26 -2.32 -6.37
CA PRO A 108 6.82 -3.09 -7.49
C PRO A 108 5.82 -4.07 -8.13
N ASN A 109 4.75 -4.44 -7.44
CA ASN A 109 3.73 -5.36 -7.94
C ASN A 109 2.53 -4.65 -8.61
N ALA A 110 2.55 -3.33 -8.74
CA ALA A 110 1.42 -2.53 -9.24
C ALA A 110 0.83 -3.07 -10.54
N GLU A 111 1.66 -3.39 -11.54
CA GLU A 111 1.20 -3.91 -12.83
C GLU A 111 0.57 -5.30 -12.71
N SER A 112 1.19 -6.21 -11.95
CA SER A 112 0.68 -7.57 -11.77
C SER A 112 -0.64 -7.62 -11.02
N ASP A 113 -0.78 -6.82 -9.99
CA ASP A 113 -1.97 -6.80 -9.16
C ASP A 113 -3.13 -6.09 -9.89
N LEU A 114 -2.85 -4.99 -10.59
CA LEU A 114 -3.81 -4.36 -11.49
C LEU A 114 -4.30 -5.30 -12.59
N ALA A 115 -3.43 -6.16 -13.12
CA ALA A 115 -3.83 -7.16 -14.12
C ALA A 115 -4.85 -8.16 -13.57
N VAL A 116 -4.70 -8.58 -12.31
CA VAL A 116 -5.67 -9.46 -11.62
C VAL A 116 -7.02 -8.77 -11.49
N TYR A 117 -7.06 -7.53 -11.01
CA TYR A 117 -8.29 -6.75 -10.90
C TYR A 117 -9.00 -6.60 -12.26
N ARG A 118 -8.26 -6.16 -13.27
CA ARG A 118 -8.84 -5.92 -14.60
C ARG A 118 -9.35 -7.21 -15.25
N ALA A 119 -8.64 -8.32 -15.08
CA ALA A 119 -9.10 -9.62 -15.54
C ALA A 119 -10.38 -10.08 -14.82
N GLN A 120 -10.48 -9.87 -13.50
CA GLN A 120 -11.65 -10.22 -12.68
C GLN A 120 -12.93 -9.53 -13.18
N TYR A 121 -12.81 -8.30 -13.64
CA TYR A 121 -13.97 -7.53 -14.12
C TYR A 121 -14.08 -7.45 -15.64
N GLY A 122 -13.28 -8.21 -16.38
CA GLY A 122 -13.32 -8.23 -17.85
C GLY A 122 -12.91 -6.89 -18.49
N LEU A 123 -12.11 -6.08 -17.79
CA LEU A 123 -11.61 -4.83 -18.31
C LEU A 123 -10.42 -5.06 -19.26
N PRO A 124 -10.21 -4.19 -20.27
CA PRO A 124 -9.06 -4.32 -21.16
C PRO A 124 -7.73 -4.32 -20.40
N PRO A 125 -6.70 -5.07 -20.80
CA PRO A 125 -5.39 -5.03 -20.18
C PRO A 125 -4.79 -3.62 -20.16
N CYS A 126 -4.21 -3.23 -19.01
CA CYS A 126 -3.50 -1.96 -18.83
C CYS A 126 -2.10 -2.27 -18.33
N THR A 127 -1.12 -2.21 -19.21
CA THR A 127 0.26 -2.64 -18.95
C THR A 127 1.25 -1.55 -19.34
N THR A 128 2.46 -1.64 -18.82
CA THR A 128 3.57 -0.81 -19.27
C THR A 128 3.92 -1.08 -20.73
N ALA A 129 3.79 -2.32 -21.18
CA ALA A 129 4.10 -2.74 -22.55
C ALA A 129 3.12 -2.15 -23.58
N ASN A 130 1.83 -2.00 -23.25
CA ASN A 130 0.86 -1.41 -24.17
C ASN A 130 0.69 0.13 -24.01
N GLY A 131 1.47 0.74 -23.11
CA GLY A 131 1.47 2.17 -22.86
C GLY A 131 0.24 2.70 -22.11
N CYS A 132 -0.62 1.80 -21.58
CA CYS A 132 -1.73 2.17 -20.72
C CYS A 132 -1.26 2.56 -19.31
N LEU A 133 -0.29 1.83 -18.75
CA LEU A 133 0.29 2.06 -17.43
C LEU A 133 1.71 2.64 -17.57
N ARG A 134 2.03 3.60 -16.72
CA ARG A 134 3.39 4.08 -16.54
C ARG A 134 3.68 4.20 -15.04
N ILE A 135 4.78 3.60 -14.58
CA ILE A 135 5.20 3.63 -13.18
C ILE A 135 6.52 4.40 -13.09
N VAL A 136 6.54 5.46 -12.28
CA VAL A 136 7.70 6.34 -12.15
C VAL A 136 7.89 6.78 -10.70
N ASN A 137 9.08 7.27 -10.38
CA ASN A 137 9.31 7.96 -9.12
C ASN A 137 8.97 9.46 -9.24
N GLN A 138 9.04 10.19 -8.14
CA GLN A 138 8.75 11.63 -8.06
C GLN A 138 9.54 12.54 -9.04
N THR A 139 10.60 12.01 -9.65
CA THR A 139 11.41 12.73 -10.66
C THR A 139 11.20 12.19 -12.07
N GLY A 140 10.24 11.29 -12.26
CA GLY A 140 9.92 10.66 -13.55
C GLY A 140 10.84 9.50 -13.93
N GLY A 141 11.73 9.05 -13.04
CA GLY A 141 12.63 7.92 -13.27
C GLY A 141 12.02 6.57 -12.84
N SER A 142 12.70 5.47 -13.22
CA SER A 142 12.23 4.10 -12.93
C SER A 142 12.69 3.53 -11.59
N LYS A 143 13.60 4.21 -10.87
CA LYS A 143 14.08 3.73 -9.57
C LYS A 143 13.07 4.11 -8.48
N LEU A 144 12.18 3.20 -8.17
CA LEU A 144 11.16 3.42 -7.14
C LEU A 144 11.79 3.52 -5.73
N PRO A 145 11.14 4.24 -4.81
CA PRO A 145 11.48 4.23 -3.40
C PRO A 145 11.31 2.83 -2.79
N ARG A 146 11.73 2.66 -1.53
CA ARG A 146 11.46 1.43 -0.78
C ARG A 146 9.96 1.17 -0.69
N THR A 147 9.56 -0.09 -0.60
CA THR A 147 8.16 -0.47 -0.42
C THR A 147 7.72 -0.26 1.04
N ASP A 148 6.48 0.16 1.22
CA ASP A 148 5.72 0.12 2.46
C ASP A 148 4.42 -0.64 2.17
N VAL A 149 4.07 -1.63 3.01
CA VAL A 149 2.92 -2.52 2.74
C VAL A 149 1.60 -1.78 2.78
N GLY A 150 1.41 -0.86 3.71
CA GLY A 150 0.18 -0.07 3.81
C GLY A 150 0.00 0.83 2.59
N TRP A 151 1.06 1.52 2.19
CA TRP A 151 1.04 2.34 0.99
C TRP A 151 0.91 1.54 -0.31
N ALA A 152 1.44 0.32 -0.38
CA ALA A 152 1.20 -0.56 -1.53
C ALA A 152 -0.28 -0.96 -1.64
N GLN A 153 -0.98 -1.13 -0.52
CA GLN A 153 -2.43 -1.39 -0.52
C GLN A 153 -3.24 -0.15 -0.92
N GLU A 154 -2.81 1.06 -0.50
CA GLU A 154 -3.40 2.32 -0.99
C GLU A 154 -3.25 2.44 -2.51
N GLN A 155 -2.03 2.31 -3.03
CA GLN A 155 -1.74 2.38 -4.46
C GLN A 155 -2.53 1.34 -5.26
N ALA A 156 -2.68 0.11 -4.75
CA ALA A 156 -3.51 -0.90 -5.38
C ALA A 156 -4.97 -0.47 -5.46
N LEU A 157 -5.53 0.07 -4.36
CA LEU A 157 -6.89 0.59 -4.32
C LEU A 157 -7.08 1.71 -5.34
N ASP A 158 -6.17 2.66 -5.41
CA ASP A 158 -6.26 3.80 -6.30
C ASP A 158 -6.20 3.39 -7.78
N LEU A 159 -5.28 2.48 -8.13
CA LEU A 159 -5.19 1.90 -9.48
C LEU A 159 -6.48 1.17 -9.87
N ASP A 160 -7.03 0.38 -8.98
CA ASP A 160 -8.25 -0.38 -9.19
C ASP A 160 -9.46 0.54 -9.35
N MET A 161 -9.58 1.57 -8.51
CA MET A 161 -10.71 2.52 -8.56
C MET A 161 -10.66 3.40 -9.80
N VAL A 162 -9.48 3.87 -10.21
CA VAL A 162 -9.31 4.58 -11.49
C VAL A 162 -9.68 3.68 -12.66
N SER A 163 -9.27 2.40 -12.63
CA SER A 163 -9.63 1.42 -13.67
C SER A 163 -11.12 1.11 -13.67
N ALA A 164 -11.76 1.05 -12.51
CA ALA A 164 -13.20 0.83 -12.39
C ALA A 164 -14.00 2.02 -12.94
N ALA A 165 -13.60 3.23 -12.57
CA ALA A 165 -14.28 4.43 -12.99
C ALA A 165 -14.15 4.66 -14.51
N CYS A 166 -12.96 4.43 -15.06
CA CYS A 166 -12.70 4.75 -16.46
C CYS A 166 -11.74 3.74 -17.11
N PRO A 167 -12.23 2.59 -17.57
CA PRO A 167 -11.40 1.48 -18.05
C PRO A 167 -10.49 1.80 -19.24
N THR A 168 -10.78 2.88 -19.98
CA THR A 168 -10.03 3.30 -21.18
C THR A 168 -8.98 4.36 -20.92
N LEU A 169 -8.83 4.81 -19.67
CA LEU A 169 -7.81 5.79 -19.30
C LEU A 169 -6.40 5.21 -19.40
N ARG A 170 -5.45 6.13 -19.61
CA ARG A 170 -4.03 5.87 -19.32
C ARG A 170 -3.75 6.24 -17.87
N VAL A 171 -2.95 5.43 -17.19
CA VAL A 171 -2.61 5.64 -15.79
C VAL A 171 -1.10 5.89 -15.66
N THR A 172 -0.74 6.94 -14.93
CA THR A 172 0.63 7.15 -14.46
C THR A 172 0.63 7.08 -12.94
N ASP A 173 1.32 6.09 -12.41
CA ASP A 173 1.57 5.90 -10.99
C ASP A 173 2.94 6.49 -10.63
N CYS A 174 2.99 7.34 -9.62
CA CYS A 174 4.20 8.07 -9.21
C CYS A 174 4.41 8.07 -7.69
#